data_b262d3b59a28db4ec8eeaa046a4df1f4
#
_entry.id   b262d3b59a28db4ec8eeaa046a4df1f4
#
_cell.length_a   1.000
_cell.length_b   1.000
_cell.length_c   1.000
_cell.angle_alpha   90.00
_cell.angle_beta   90.00
_cell.angle_gamma   90.00
#
_symmetry.space_group_name_H-M   'P 1'
#
loop_
_entity.id
_entity.type
_entity.pdbx_description
1 polymer ?
#
loop_
_entity_poly.entity_id
_entity_poly.type
_entity_poly.pdbx_seq_one_letter_code
_entity_poly.pdbx_strand_id
1 'polypeptide(L)'
;MENEELVCLQPTPPISSIDLGWRTVGAQAGELLDEMMEERKPPTEPIFPPSARLIPRMSTDAFQVDDEHVALALKFIADESHRPIKVRNVVDHVPISWRSLERKFQDCRQSTISAEITRFRMERGKRFLVETEMLIKQVAEACGFANSRRFCEIFKRSQGQTPERYRKERVATLQH
;
A
#
# COMPACT_ATOMS: atom_id res chain seq x y z
N MET A 1 -12.20 -6.51 6.73
CA MET A 1 -11.00 -7.36 6.53
C MET A 1 -9.98 -6.93 7.55
N GLU A 2 -9.50 -7.87 8.34
CA GLU A 2 -8.47 -7.64 9.36
C GLU A 2 -7.16 -7.15 8.73
N ASN A 3 -6.35 -6.44 9.51
CA ASN A 3 -5.07 -5.92 9.05
C ASN A 3 -3.98 -7.01 9.11
N GLU A 4 -4.17 -8.11 8.41
CA GLU A 4 -3.05 -8.98 8.06
C GLU A 4 -2.28 -8.30 6.93
N GLU A 5 -1.17 -7.68 7.28
CA GLU A 5 -0.40 -6.84 6.35
C GLU A 5 -0.03 -7.60 5.07
N LEU A 6 0.38 -8.85 5.18
CA LEU A 6 0.69 -9.72 4.04
C LEU A 6 -0.52 -9.93 3.12
N VAL A 7 -1.67 -10.27 3.67
CA VAL A 7 -2.90 -10.51 2.90
C VAL A 7 -3.40 -9.22 2.27
N CYS A 8 -3.33 -8.09 2.98
CA CYS A 8 -3.80 -6.81 2.47
C CYS A 8 -2.88 -6.21 1.40
N LEU A 9 -1.61 -6.58 1.37
CA LEU A 9 -0.65 -6.12 0.38
C LEU A 9 -0.60 -6.98 -0.89
N GLN A 10 -1.08 -8.23 -0.86
CA GLN A 10 -1.08 -9.13 -2.02
C GLN A 10 -1.87 -8.62 -3.22
N PRO A 11 -3.10 -8.09 -3.07
CA PRO A 11 -3.86 -7.58 -4.20
C PRO A 11 -3.25 -6.33 -4.82
N THR A 12 -3.54 -6.10 -6.10
CA THR A 12 -3.21 -4.87 -6.80
C THR A 12 -4.50 -4.19 -7.23
N PRO A 13 -4.83 -3.03 -6.67
CA PRO A 13 -4.12 -2.28 -5.63
C PRO A 13 -4.22 -2.91 -4.23
N PRO A 14 -3.29 -2.59 -3.31
CA PRO A 14 -3.36 -3.05 -1.92
C PRO A 14 -4.65 -2.65 -1.22
N ILE A 15 -5.23 -3.59 -0.46
CA ILE A 15 -6.55 -3.42 0.17
C ILE A 15 -6.42 -2.67 1.48
N SER A 16 -7.25 -1.64 1.68
CA SER A 16 -7.45 -0.99 2.96
C SER A 16 -8.06 -1.96 3.97
N SER A 17 -7.67 -1.86 5.21
CA SER A 17 -8.07 -2.79 6.26
C SER A 17 -8.33 -2.08 7.58
N ILE A 18 -8.94 -2.81 8.50
CA ILE A 18 -9.17 -2.34 9.86
C ILE A 18 -8.21 -3.10 10.78
N ASP A 19 -7.38 -2.34 11.49
CA ASP A 19 -6.54 -2.89 12.56
C ASP A 19 -7.37 -2.94 13.85
N LEU A 20 -7.63 -4.14 14.31
CA LEU A 20 -8.41 -4.39 15.53
C LEU A 20 -7.52 -4.45 16.79
N GLY A 21 -6.21 -4.28 16.63
CA GLY A 21 -5.27 -4.26 17.76
C GLY A 21 -5.11 -5.60 18.47
N TRP A 22 -5.20 -6.72 17.76
CA TRP A 22 -5.13 -8.06 18.35
C TRP A 22 -3.90 -8.32 19.23
N ARG A 23 -2.77 -7.66 18.92
CA ARG A 23 -1.55 -7.76 19.75
C ARG A 23 -1.81 -7.15 21.13
N THR A 24 -2.49 -6.02 21.21
CA THR A 24 -2.88 -5.38 22.47
C THR A 24 -3.91 -6.20 23.21
N VAL A 25 -4.90 -6.76 22.49
CA VAL A 25 -5.91 -7.66 23.05
C VAL A 25 -5.25 -8.90 23.64
N GLY A 26 -4.31 -9.51 22.91
CA GLY A 26 -3.58 -10.69 23.39
C GLY A 26 -2.73 -10.40 24.63
N ALA A 27 -2.04 -9.25 24.67
CA ALA A 27 -1.26 -8.83 25.83
C ALA A 27 -2.15 -8.62 27.06
N GLN A 28 -3.26 -7.88 26.93
CA GLN A 28 -4.22 -7.65 28.00
C GLN A 28 -4.87 -8.95 28.49
N ALA A 29 -5.21 -9.85 27.57
CA ALA A 29 -5.73 -11.17 27.95
C ALA A 29 -4.71 -12.02 28.72
N GLY A 30 -3.43 -11.94 28.33
CA GLY A 30 -2.34 -12.59 29.06
C GLY A 30 -2.15 -12.04 30.48
N GLU A 31 -2.13 -10.71 30.59
CA GLU A 31 -2.04 -10.03 31.91
C GLU A 31 -3.22 -10.41 32.81
N LEU A 32 -4.44 -10.41 32.26
CA LEU A 32 -5.63 -10.79 32.99
C LEU A 32 -5.59 -12.25 33.46
N LEU A 33 -5.12 -13.15 32.61
CA LEU A 33 -4.96 -14.57 32.95
C LEU A 33 -3.94 -14.75 34.09
N ASP A 34 -2.84 -14.03 34.03
CA ASP A 34 -1.79 -14.05 35.05
C ASP A 34 -2.34 -13.56 36.41
N GLU A 35 -3.10 -12.47 36.39
CA GLU A 35 -3.81 -11.98 37.59
C GLU A 35 -4.82 -13.00 38.17
N MET A 36 -5.55 -13.70 37.31
CA MET A 36 -6.48 -14.74 37.74
C MET A 36 -5.76 -15.97 38.32
N MET A 37 -4.58 -16.30 37.82
CA MET A 37 -3.74 -17.37 38.39
C MET A 37 -3.18 -17.01 39.77
N GLU A 38 -3.03 -15.71 40.09
CA GLU A 38 -2.69 -15.18 41.41
C GLU A 38 -3.91 -15.03 42.34
N GLU A 39 -5.03 -15.71 42.04
CA GLU A 39 -6.30 -15.68 42.80
C GLU A 39 -6.99 -14.30 42.85
N ARG A 40 -6.62 -13.37 42.02
CA ARG A 40 -7.34 -12.10 41.84
C ARG A 40 -8.67 -12.35 41.12
N LYS A 41 -9.71 -11.66 41.55
CA LYS A 41 -11.03 -11.81 40.95
C LYS A 41 -11.02 -11.21 39.56
N PRO A 42 -11.62 -11.89 38.56
CA PRO A 42 -11.76 -11.32 37.21
C PRO A 42 -12.58 -10.03 37.24
N PRO A 43 -12.37 -9.11 36.31
CA PRO A 43 -13.17 -7.89 36.18
C PRO A 43 -14.63 -8.26 35.94
N THR A 44 -15.54 -7.55 36.60
CA THR A 44 -16.98 -7.74 36.47
C THR A 44 -17.54 -7.11 35.21
N GLU A 45 -16.80 -6.17 34.61
CA GLU A 45 -17.17 -5.51 33.38
C GLU A 45 -16.27 -5.98 32.19
N PRO A 46 -16.83 -6.07 30.99
CA PRO A 46 -16.04 -6.45 29.80
C PRO A 46 -14.98 -5.39 29.50
N ILE A 47 -13.76 -5.84 29.26
CA ILE A 47 -12.66 -4.98 28.80
C ILE A 47 -12.76 -4.87 27.28
N PHE A 48 -12.97 -3.66 26.80
CA PHE A 48 -12.99 -3.38 25.36
C PHE A 48 -11.57 -3.04 24.85
N PRO A 49 -11.15 -3.61 23.72
CA PRO A 49 -9.89 -3.24 23.10
C PRO A 49 -9.91 -1.76 22.67
N PRO A 50 -8.72 -1.15 22.48
CA PRO A 50 -8.65 0.20 21.92
C PRO A 50 -9.37 0.25 20.57
N SER A 51 -9.93 1.42 20.26
CA SER A 51 -10.72 1.63 19.04
C SER A 51 -10.02 1.11 17.79
N ALA A 52 -10.76 0.39 16.96
CA ALA A 52 -10.30 -0.09 15.66
C ALA A 52 -9.71 1.06 14.82
N ARG A 53 -8.53 0.85 14.24
CA ARG A 53 -7.84 1.83 13.41
C ARG A 53 -8.00 1.48 11.94
N LEU A 54 -8.54 2.40 11.14
CA LEU A 54 -8.52 2.26 9.70
C LEU A 54 -7.08 2.44 9.17
N ILE A 55 -6.59 1.46 8.43
CA ILE A 55 -5.34 1.53 7.68
C ILE A 55 -5.70 1.75 6.21
N PRO A 56 -5.74 3.01 5.73
CA PRO A 56 -6.06 3.29 4.34
C PRO A 56 -4.93 2.80 3.44
N ARG A 57 -5.29 2.13 2.35
CA ARG A 57 -4.38 1.71 1.28
C ARG A 57 -4.97 2.11 -0.07
N MET A 58 -4.27 1.78 -1.13
CA MET A 58 -4.62 2.24 -2.49
C MET A 58 -6.01 1.80 -2.96
N SER A 59 -6.59 0.72 -2.43
CA SER A 59 -7.94 0.30 -2.83
C SER A 59 -9.01 1.33 -2.48
N THR A 60 -8.88 2.01 -1.34
CA THR A 60 -9.81 3.09 -0.97
C THR A 60 -9.46 4.39 -1.71
N ASP A 61 -8.18 4.70 -1.81
CA ASP A 61 -7.65 5.91 -2.43
C ASP A 61 -7.88 5.96 -3.96
N ALA A 62 -7.73 4.81 -4.63
CA ALA A 62 -7.82 4.73 -6.09
C ALA A 62 -9.25 4.79 -6.61
N PHE A 63 -10.24 4.35 -5.80
CA PHE A 63 -11.63 4.20 -6.24
C PHE A 63 -12.60 5.20 -5.63
N GLN A 64 -12.19 6.01 -4.64
CA GLN A 64 -12.99 7.13 -4.13
C GLN A 64 -12.73 8.40 -4.95
N VAL A 65 -13.04 8.34 -6.23
CA VAL A 65 -12.98 9.50 -7.13
C VAL A 65 -14.34 9.64 -7.79
N ASP A 66 -14.97 10.79 -7.59
CA ASP A 66 -16.31 11.07 -8.14
C ASP A 66 -16.31 11.21 -9.68
N ASP A 67 -15.14 11.40 -10.29
CA ASP A 67 -15.00 11.52 -11.74
C ASP A 67 -14.74 10.16 -12.39
N GLU A 68 -15.68 9.70 -13.22
CA GLU A 68 -15.62 8.40 -13.91
C GLU A 68 -14.41 8.23 -14.81
N HIS A 69 -13.93 9.29 -15.45
CA HIS A 69 -12.78 9.23 -16.36
C HIS A 69 -11.47 9.07 -15.56
N VAL A 70 -11.37 9.75 -14.40
CA VAL A 70 -10.23 9.57 -13.49
C VAL A 70 -10.26 8.16 -12.88
N ALA A 71 -11.43 7.67 -12.49
CA ALA A 71 -11.60 6.31 -11.97
C ALA A 71 -11.20 5.26 -13.01
N LEU A 72 -11.62 5.42 -14.28
CA LEU A 72 -11.24 4.54 -15.39
C LEU A 72 -9.73 4.56 -15.64
N ALA A 73 -9.12 5.74 -15.65
CA ALA A 73 -7.68 5.88 -15.81
C ALA A 73 -6.89 5.23 -14.67
N LEU A 74 -7.32 5.42 -13.41
CA LEU A 74 -6.68 4.82 -12.24
C LEU A 74 -6.80 3.29 -12.26
N LYS A 75 -7.95 2.76 -12.69
CA LYS A 75 -8.13 1.31 -12.89
C LYS A 75 -7.14 0.78 -13.93
N PHE A 76 -7.05 1.41 -15.08
CA PHE A 76 -6.06 1.03 -16.11
C PHE A 76 -4.62 1.08 -15.57
N ILE A 77 -4.26 2.13 -14.83
CA ILE A 77 -2.93 2.25 -14.20
C ILE A 77 -2.71 1.11 -13.20
N ALA A 78 -3.70 0.78 -12.37
CA ALA A 78 -3.60 -0.31 -11.41
C ALA A 78 -3.32 -1.65 -12.09
N ASP A 79 -4.03 -1.94 -13.17
CA ASP A 79 -3.94 -3.19 -13.91
C ASP A 79 -2.62 -3.29 -14.71
N GLU A 80 -2.19 -2.21 -15.37
CA GLU A 80 -1.12 -2.24 -16.37
C GLU A 80 0.22 -1.64 -15.88
N SER A 81 0.31 -1.04 -14.69
CA SER A 81 1.53 -0.37 -14.22
C SER A 81 2.74 -1.30 -14.03
N HIS A 82 2.51 -2.61 -14.01
CA HIS A 82 3.58 -3.61 -14.01
C HIS A 82 4.35 -3.67 -15.34
N ARG A 83 3.77 -3.16 -16.41
CA ARG A 83 4.39 -3.03 -17.73
C ARG A 83 4.99 -1.64 -17.91
N PRO A 84 5.87 -1.43 -18.90
CA PRO A 84 6.45 -0.12 -19.18
C PRO A 84 5.48 0.83 -19.89
N ILE A 85 4.26 1.02 -19.30
CA ILE A 85 3.27 1.96 -19.82
C ILE A 85 3.75 3.40 -19.69
N LYS A 86 3.28 4.24 -20.61
CA LYS A 86 3.48 5.69 -20.64
C LYS A 86 2.14 6.40 -20.42
N VAL A 87 2.17 7.68 -20.12
CA VAL A 87 0.98 8.54 -20.01
C VAL A 87 0.05 8.40 -21.22
N ARG A 88 0.60 8.30 -22.42
CA ARG A 88 -0.18 8.13 -23.65
C ARG A 88 -1.07 6.87 -23.60
N ASN A 89 -0.56 5.76 -23.10
CA ASN A 89 -1.36 4.53 -22.99
C ASN A 89 -2.59 4.70 -22.08
N VAL A 90 -2.44 5.48 -21.00
CA VAL A 90 -3.55 5.83 -20.11
C VAL A 90 -4.57 6.72 -20.81
N VAL A 91 -4.08 7.75 -21.52
CA VAL A 91 -4.94 8.70 -22.25
C VAL A 91 -5.71 7.98 -23.37
N ASP A 92 -5.05 7.10 -24.11
CA ASP A 92 -5.67 6.34 -25.21
C ASP A 92 -6.78 5.37 -24.70
N HIS A 93 -6.76 5.04 -23.41
CA HIS A 93 -7.76 4.17 -22.77
C HIS A 93 -9.01 4.93 -22.30
N VAL A 94 -8.96 6.24 -22.17
CA VAL A 94 -10.07 7.06 -21.63
C VAL A 94 -10.68 7.92 -22.75
N PRO A 95 -12.03 7.99 -22.86
CA PRO A 95 -12.68 8.65 -24.01
C PRO A 95 -12.71 10.19 -23.89
N ILE A 96 -11.62 10.81 -23.43
CA ILE A 96 -11.46 12.29 -23.37
C ILE A 96 -10.06 12.69 -23.78
N SER A 97 -9.87 13.99 -24.10
CA SER A 97 -8.55 14.49 -24.50
C SER A 97 -7.55 14.45 -23.33
N TRP A 98 -6.24 14.31 -23.66
CA TRP A 98 -5.16 14.39 -22.68
C TRP A 98 -5.29 15.61 -21.76
N ARG A 99 -5.49 16.79 -22.34
CA ARG A 99 -5.59 18.05 -21.58
C ARG A 99 -6.75 18.01 -20.57
N SER A 100 -7.88 17.44 -20.98
CA SER A 100 -9.04 17.29 -20.10
C SER A 100 -8.76 16.31 -18.99
N LEU A 101 -8.14 15.16 -19.29
CA LEU A 101 -7.81 14.15 -18.30
C LEU A 101 -6.78 14.67 -17.30
N GLU A 102 -5.70 15.34 -17.75
CA GLU A 102 -4.69 15.91 -16.87
C GLU A 102 -5.28 16.96 -15.90
N ARG A 103 -6.18 17.83 -16.41
CA ARG A 103 -6.90 18.79 -15.57
C ARG A 103 -7.73 18.08 -14.50
N LYS A 104 -8.51 17.06 -14.88
CA LYS A 104 -9.31 16.27 -13.93
C LYS A 104 -8.45 15.59 -12.87
N PHE A 105 -7.28 15.03 -13.24
CA PHE A 105 -6.32 14.50 -12.26
C PHE A 105 -5.83 15.57 -11.30
N GLN A 106 -5.55 16.78 -11.80
CA GLN A 106 -5.13 17.89 -10.95
C GLN A 106 -6.24 18.33 -9.99
N ASP A 107 -7.48 18.43 -10.49
CA ASP A 107 -8.62 18.86 -9.70
C ASP A 107 -9.01 17.83 -8.63
N CYS A 108 -9.09 16.54 -9.00
CA CYS A 108 -9.55 15.47 -8.10
C CYS A 108 -8.44 14.92 -7.17
N ARG A 109 -7.17 14.93 -7.61
CA ARG A 109 -6.07 14.22 -6.95
C ARG A 109 -4.88 15.12 -6.62
N GLN A 110 -4.86 16.37 -7.08
CA GLN A 110 -3.70 17.27 -6.99
C GLN A 110 -2.40 16.59 -7.48
N SER A 111 -2.53 15.75 -8.48
CA SER A 111 -1.49 14.86 -9.00
C SER A 111 -1.54 14.84 -10.53
N THR A 112 -0.46 14.35 -11.16
CA THR A 112 -0.41 14.12 -12.61
C THR A 112 -0.59 12.63 -12.90
N ILE A 113 -1.01 12.29 -14.13
CA ILE A 113 -1.10 10.90 -14.60
C ILE A 113 0.26 10.18 -14.44
N SER A 114 1.35 10.86 -14.76
CA SER A 114 2.71 10.30 -14.60
C SER A 114 3.08 10.03 -13.15
N ALA A 115 2.68 10.90 -12.24
CA ALA A 115 2.90 10.71 -10.80
C ALA A 115 2.10 9.50 -10.26
N GLU A 116 0.86 9.33 -10.72
CA GLU A 116 0.04 8.18 -10.34
C GLU A 116 0.63 6.86 -10.86
N ILE A 117 1.06 6.78 -12.12
CA ILE A 117 1.78 5.59 -12.62
C ILE A 117 2.99 5.27 -11.72
N THR A 118 3.76 6.29 -11.37
CA THR A 118 4.93 6.12 -10.50
C THR A 118 4.52 5.65 -9.11
N ARG A 119 3.45 6.19 -8.53
CA ARG A 119 2.92 5.79 -7.23
C ARG A 119 2.55 4.31 -7.21
N PHE A 120 1.79 3.84 -8.19
CA PHE A 120 1.42 2.42 -8.29
C PHE A 120 2.64 1.49 -8.41
N ARG A 121 3.64 1.89 -9.21
CA ARG A 121 4.90 1.15 -9.34
C ARG A 121 5.70 1.10 -8.04
N MET A 122 5.71 2.19 -7.27
CA MET A 122 6.40 2.24 -5.98
C MET A 122 5.72 1.36 -4.93
N GLU A 123 4.38 1.35 -4.86
CA GLU A 123 3.65 0.46 -3.97
C GLU A 123 3.93 -1.02 -4.28
N ARG A 124 3.93 -1.38 -5.58
CA ARG A 124 4.33 -2.72 -6.02
C ARG A 124 5.77 -3.04 -5.65
N GLY A 125 6.69 -2.09 -5.83
CA GLY A 125 8.10 -2.25 -5.46
C GLY A 125 8.30 -2.49 -3.98
N LYS A 126 7.61 -1.75 -3.11
CA LYS A 126 7.63 -1.98 -1.65
C LYS A 126 7.21 -3.40 -1.31
N ARG A 127 6.14 -3.90 -1.94
CA ARG A 127 5.66 -5.25 -1.74
C ARG A 127 6.73 -6.29 -2.13
N PHE A 128 7.27 -6.23 -3.34
CA PHE A 128 8.30 -7.18 -3.78
C PHE A 128 9.56 -7.16 -2.91
N LEU A 129 9.93 -5.98 -2.39
CA LEU A 129 11.08 -5.87 -1.48
C LEU A 129 10.87 -6.61 -0.16
N VAL A 130 9.63 -6.72 0.32
CA VAL A 130 9.29 -7.35 1.61
C VAL A 130 8.96 -8.84 1.43
N GLU A 131 8.23 -9.18 0.37
CA GLU A 131 7.67 -10.52 0.17
C GLU A 131 8.60 -11.47 -0.61
N THR A 132 9.64 -10.96 -1.26
CA THR A 132 10.49 -11.77 -2.14
C THR A 132 11.97 -11.50 -1.96
N GLU A 133 12.79 -12.51 -2.29
CA GLU A 133 14.25 -12.41 -2.37
C GLU A 133 14.75 -11.90 -3.75
N MET A 134 13.87 -11.32 -4.56
CA MET A 134 14.24 -10.80 -5.89
C MET A 134 15.37 -9.78 -5.78
N LEU A 135 16.32 -9.82 -6.73
CA LEU A 135 17.32 -8.77 -6.86
C LEU A 135 16.67 -7.43 -7.17
N ILE A 136 17.26 -6.32 -6.73
CA ILE A 136 16.70 -4.97 -6.96
C ILE A 136 16.46 -4.69 -8.46
N LYS A 137 17.32 -5.25 -9.32
CA LYS A 137 17.14 -5.18 -10.77
C LYS A 137 15.83 -5.87 -11.21
N GLN A 138 15.57 -7.06 -10.70
CA GLN A 138 14.37 -7.82 -11.01
C GLN A 138 13.10 -7.12 -10.48
N VAL A 139 13.19 -6.57 -9.26
CA VAL A 139 12.09 -5.75 -8.69
C VAL A 139 11.79 -4.55 -9.59
N ALA A 140 12.82 -3.84 -10.05
CA ALA A 140 12.62 -2.68 -10.94
C ALA A 140 11.93 -3.08 -12.25
N GLU A 141 12.36 -4.17 -12.89
CA GLU A 141 11.76 -4.71 -14.10
C GLU A 141 10.29 -5.14 -13.87
N ALA A 142 10.02 -5.88 -12.79
CA ALA A 142 8.67 -6.32 -12.41
C ALA A 142 7.72 -5.16 -12.05
N CYS A 143 8.28 -3.98 -11.73
CA CYS A 143 7.52 -2.75 -11.50
C CYS A 143 7.43 -1.86 -12.75
N GLY A 144 7.85 -2.32 -13.92
CA GLY A 144 7.76 -1.58 -15.18
C GLY A 144 8.76 -0.42 -15.33
N PHE A 145 9.88 -0.46 -14.60
CA PHE A 145 10.98 0.48 -14.79
C PHE A 145 11.95 -0.02 -15.87
N ALA A 146 12.41 0.90 -16.72
CA ALA A 146 13.36 0.59 -17.78
C ALA A 146 14.74 0.17 -17.24
N ASN A 147 15.11 0.62 -16.04
CA ASN A 147 16.35 0.24 -15.37
C ASN A 147 16.27 0.41 -13.85
N SER A 148 17.11 -0.34 -13.13
CA SER A 148 17.17 -0.33 -11.67
C SER A 148 17.65 1.00 -11.08
N ARG A 149 18.50 1.74 -11.78
CA ARG A 149 18.98 3.05 -11.33
C ARG A 149 17.80 4.03 -11.14
N ARG A 150 16.93 4.13 -12.15
CA ARG A 150 15.74 4.99 -12.10
C ARG A 150 14.79 4.58 -10.98
N PHE A 151 14.59 3.28 -10.78
CA PHE A 151 13.82 2.75 -9.66
C PHE A 151 14.41 3.18 -8.32
N CYS A 152 15.72 2.98 -8.08
CA CYS A 152 16.38 3.34 -6.84
C CYS A 152 16.33 4.85 -6.55
N GLU A 153 16.50 5.70 -7.57
CA GLU A 153 16.42 7.17 -7.44
C GLU A 153 15.02 7.60 -6.99
N ILE A 154 13.97 7.08 -7.64
CA ILE A 154 12.58 7.41 -7.32
C ILE A 154 12.21 6.83 -5.96
N PHE A 155 12.60 5.59 -5.67
CA PHE A 155 12.33 4.93 -4.39
C PHE A 155 12.96 5.71 -3.23
N LYS A 156 14.24 6.09 -3.34
CA LYS A 156 14.92 6.89 -2.32
C LYS A 156 14.24 8.25 -2.11
N ARG A 157 13.80 8.90 -3.20
CA ARG A 157 13.07 10.18 -3.09
C ARG A 157 11.71 10.03 -2.42
N SER A 158 10.99 8.95 -2.68
CA SER A 158 9.65 8.72 -2.15
C SER A 158 9.63 8.15 -0.74
N GLN A 159 10.62 7.31 -0.37
CA GLN A 159 10.68 6.60 0.91
C GLN A 159 11.77 7.12 1.86
N GLY A 160 12.59 8.10 1.42
CA GLY A 160 13.70 8.64 2.21
C GLY A 160 14.92 7.70 2.32
N GLN A 161 14.83 6.47 1.83
CA GLN A 161 15.88 5.45 1.96
C GLN A 161 15.99 4.57 0.70
N THR A 162 17.11 3.82 0.58
CA THR A 162 17.33 2.92 -0.56
C THR A 162 16.46 1.67 -0.46
N PRO A 163 16.15 1.01 -1.60
CA PRO A 163 15.41 -0.25 -1.62
C PRO A 163 16.02 -1.34 -0.74
N GLU A 164 17.35 -1.48 -0.74
CA GLU A 164 18.06 -2.47 0.08
C GLU A 164 17.87 -2.22 1.58
N ARG A 165 17.97 -0.94 2.00
CA ARG A 165 17.78 -0.57 3.39
C ARG A 165 16.33 -0.79 3.81
N TYR A 166 15.38 -0.41 2.96
CA TYR A 166 13.95 -0.65 3.19
C TYR A 166 13.66 -2.13 3.40
N ARG A 167 14.21 -3.02 2.53
CA ARG A 167 14.08 -4.48 2.67
C ARG A 167 14.61 -4.96 4.03
N LYS A 168 15.83 -4.59 4.39
CA LYS A 168 16.43 -5.03 5.66
C LYS A 168 15.61 -4.64 6.88
N GLU A 169 15.17 -3.39 6.93
CA GLU A 169 14.38 -2.87 8.07
C GLU A 169 13.02 -3.56 8.19
N ARG A 170 12.32 -3.79 7.05
CA ARG A 170 10.99 -4.41 7.07
C ARG A 170 11.03 -5.91 7.34
N VAL A 171 11.99 -6.63 6.78
CA VAL A 171 12.15 -8.08 7.05
C VAL A 171 12.52 -8.32 8.52
N ALA A 172 13.40 -7.49 9.10
CA ALA A 172 13.74 -7.57 10.52
C ALA A 172 12.52 -7.33 11.43
N THR A 173 11.60 -6.44 11.04
CA THR A 173 10.37 -6.15 11.82
C THR A 173 9.34 -7.29 11.74
N LEU A 174 9.36 -8.11 10.70
CA LEU A 174 8.43 -9.24 10.52
C LEU A 174 8.89 -10.52 11.24
N GLN A 175 10.15 -10.58 11.68
CA GLN A 175 10.74 -11.73 12.38
C GLN A 175 10.69 -11.60 13.92
N HIS A 176 10.15 -10.50 14.43
CA HIS A 176 9.93 -10.21 15.85
C HIS A 176 8.45 -10.02 16.15
#